data_c0636b817beb063786043c2c52eb84cc
#
_entry.id   c0636b817beb063786043c2c52eb84cc
#
_cell.length_a   1.000
_cell.length_b   1.000
_cell.length_c   1.000
_cell.angle_alpha   90.00
_cell.angle_beta   90.00
_cell.angle_gamma   90.00
#
_symmetry.space_group_name_H-M   'P 1'
#
loop_
_entity.id
_entity.type
_entity.pdbx_description
1 polymer ?
#
loop_
_entity_poly.entity_id
_entity_poly.type
_entity_poly.pdbx_seq_one_letter_code
_entity_poly.pdbx_strand_id
1 'polypeptide(L)'
;MRLNLMECAVYDTYVQKSDGKTMHFDVVVEADTPHEKAIEYGKRYLASVGQAEQKMTQEECQFCHIQEAPQPIESDIASKGYYIQKMEGCPQ
;
A
#
# COMPACT_ATOMS: atom_id res chain seq x y z
N MET A 1 -13.21 12.51 22.79
CA MET A 1 -13.39 11.10 22.45
C MET A 1 -13.71 10.96 20.97
N ARG A 2 -13.02 10.07 20.30
CA ARG A 2 -13.33 9.79 18.90
C ARG A 2 -14.54 8.89 18.83
N LEU A 3 -15.49 9.28 18.02
CA LEU A 3 -16.70 8.48 17.80
C LEU A 3 -16.61 7.65 16.53
N ASN A 4 -15.84 8.13 15.57
CA ASN A 4 -15.67 7.45 14.29
C ASN A 4 -14.20 7.21 14.02
N LEU A 5 -13.81 5.95 14.08
CA LEU A 5 -12.45 5.55 13.78
C LEU A 5 -12.41 5.03 12.35
N MET A 6 -11.42 5.47 11.58
CA MET A 6 -11.27 4.96 10.22
C MET A 6 -10.71 3.55 10.27
N GLU A 7 -11.42 2.61 9.67
CA GLU A 7 -10.87 1.28 9.47
C GLU A 7 -10.16 1.24 8.13
N CYS A 8 -9.01 0.59 8.10
CA CYS A 8 -8.25 0.46 6.88
C CYS A 8 -7.94 -0.99 6.57
N ALA A 9 -7.78 -1.26 5.28
CA ALA A 9 -7.37 -2.57 4.79
C ALA A 9 -5.89 -2.53 4.45
N VAL A 10 -5.15 -3.52 4.91
CA VAL A 10 -3.71 -3.62 4.68
C VAL A 10 -3.48 -4.69 3.62
N TYR A 11 -2.82 -4.31 2.52
CA TYR A 11 -2.45 -5.22 1.44
C TYR A 11 -0.96 -5.44 1.46
N ASP A 12 -0.57 -6.69 1.75
CA ASP A 12 0.82 -7.11 1.83
C ASP A 12 1.37 -7.25 0.40
N THR A 13 2.47 -6.56 0.10
CA THR A 13 2.92 -6.43 -1.28
C THR A 13 4.40 -6.76 -1.41
N TYR A 14 4.71 -7.68 -2.33
CA TYR A 14 6.08 -8.09 -2.64
C TYR A 14 6.31 -7.89 -4.12
N VAL A 15 7.29 -7.05 -4.47
CA VAL A 15 7.59 -6.73 -5.87
C VAL A 15 9.07 -6.91 -6.12
N GLN A 16 9.40 -7.58 -7.22
CA GLN A 16 10.79 -7.78 -7.61
C GLN A 16 11.28 -6.53 -8.34
N LYS A 17 12.38 -5.95 -7.84
CA LYS A 17 12.97 -4.77 -8.45
C LYS A 17 13.81 -5.13 -9.67
N SER A 18 14.19 -4.10 -10.44
CA SER A 18 15.01 -4.30 -11.64
C SER A 18 16.37 -4.89 -11.32
N ASP A 19 16.88 -4.73 -10.11
CA ASP A 19 18.17 -5.30 -9.69
C ASP A 19 18.04 -6.75 -9.19
N GLY A 20 16.84 -7.33 -9.27
CA GLY A 20 16.60 -8.71 -8.85
C GLY A 20 16.27 -8.88 -7.38
N LYS A 21 16.37 -7.81 -6.60
CA LYS A 21 16.02 -7.87 -5.18
C LYS A 21 14.54 -7.61 -4.98
N THR A 22 13.98 -8.16 -3.92
CA THR A 22 12.56 -8.00 -3.60
C THR A 22 12.35 -6.82 -2.68
N MET A 23 11.36 -5.99 -2.98
CA MET A 23 10.90 -4.96 -2.06
C MET A 23 9.57 -5.38 -1.46
N HIS A 24 9.43 -5.12 -0.17
CA HIS A 24 8.22 -5.45 0.59
C HIS A 24 7.63 -4.17 1.15
N PHE A 25 6.36 -3.93 0.88
CA PHE A 25 5.66 -2.77 1.44
C PHE A 25 4.18 -3.12 1.58
N ASP A 26 3.49 -2.38 2.44
CA ASP A 26 2.05 -2.53 2.56
C ASP A 26 1.37 -1.36 1.87
N VAL A 27 0.33 -1.66 1.09
CA VAL A 27 -0.58 -0.64 0.58
C VAL A 27 -1.74 -0.59 1.56
N VAL A 28 -1.94 0.56 2.19
CA VAL A 28 -2.97 0.73 3.20
C VAL A 28 -4.03 1.67 2.65
N VAL A 29 -5.27 1.21 2.63
CA VAL A 29 -6.39 1.96 2.04
C VAL A 29 -7.57 1.90 2.98
N GLU A 30 -8.59 2.72 2.70
CA GLU A 30 -9.83 2.63 3.46
C GLU A 30 -10.43 1.23 3.30
N ALA A 31 -11.08 0.73 4.36
CA ALA A 31 -11.47 -0.68 4.42
C ALA A 31 -12.35 -1.15 3.27
N ASP A 32 -13.17 -0.26 2.71
CA ASP A 32 -14.09 -0.63 1.63
C ASP A 32 -13.49 -0.41 0.23
N THR A 33 -12.21 -0.07 0.14
CA THR A 33 -11.56 0.16 -1.15
C THR A 33 -11.44 -1.16 -1.92
N PRO A 34 -11.81 -1.18 -3.20
CA PRO A 34 -11.66 -2.40 -4.01
C PRO A 34 -10.19 -2.79 -4.15
N HIS A 35 -9.94 -4.09 -4.25
CA HIS A 35 -8.59 -4.63 -4.40
C HIS A 35 -7.87 -4.02 -5.61
N GLU A 36 -8.56 -3.89 -6.73
CA GLU A 36 -7.94 -3.33 -7.94
C GLU A 36 -7.48 -1.89 -7.73
N LYS A 37 -8.16 -1.14 -6.85
CA LYS A 37 -7.76 0.23 -6.53
C LYS A 37 -6.50 0.23 -5.67
N ALA A 38 -6.39 -0.72 -4.73
CA ALA A 38 -5.18 -0.86 -3.94
C ALA A 38 -3.99 -1.18 -4.82
N ILE A 39 -4.18 -2.04 -5.83
CA ILE A 39 -3.14 -2.36 -6.80
C ILE A 39 -2.71 -1.10 -7.57
N GLU A 40 -3.68 -0.29 -7.99
CA GLU A 40 -3.39 0.95 -8.70
C GLU A 40 -2.54 1.89 -7.85
N TYR A 41 -2.86 2.01 -6.57
CA TYR A 41 -2.09 2.83 -5.65
C TYR A 41 -0.67 2.30 -5.46
N GLY A 42 -0.53 0.98 -5.37
CA GLY A 42 0.79 0.36 -5.29
C GLY A 42 1.62 0.65 -6.54
N LYS A 43 0.98 0.63 -7.71
CA LYS A 43 1.66 0.96 -8.96
C LYS A 43 2.11 2.41 -8.98
N ARG A 44 1.33 3.31 -8.42
CA ARG A 44 1.74 4.72 -8.30
C ARG A 44 2.99 4.85 -7.45
N TYR A 45 3.05 4.09 -6.34
CA TYR A 45 4.23 4.09 -5.50
C TYR A 45 5.44 3.56 -6.28
N LEU A 46 5.27 2.43 -7.00
CA LEU A 46 6.36 1.87 -7.80
C LEU A 46 6.90 2.89 -8.80
N ALA A 47 6.00 3.62 -9.46
CA ALA A 47 6.42 4.66 -10.42
C ALA A 47 7.22 5.74 -9.72
N SER A 48 6.84 6.10 -8.50
CA SER A 48 7.51 7.18 -7.75
C SER A 48 8.93 6.82 -7.34
N VAL A 49 9.26 5.52 -7.30
CA VAL A 49 10.59 5.06 -6.91
C VAL A 49 11.35 4.40 -8.07
N GLY A 50 10.91 4.66 -9.31
CA GLY A 50 11.62 4.19 -10.49
C GLY A 50 11.41 2.73 -10.83
N GLN A 51 10.34 2.11 -10.35
CA GLN A 51 10.05 0.70 -10.57
C GLN A 51 8.70 0.50 -11.28
N ALA A 52 8.32 1.43 -12.14
CA ALA A 52 7.00 1.42 -12.79
C ALA A 52 6.77 0.19 -13.66
N GLU A 53 7.84 -0.42 -14.19
CA GLU A 53 7.71 -1.54 -15.12
C GLU A 53 7.65 -2.90 -14.44
N GLN A 54 7.78 -2.94 -13.11
CA GLN A 54 7.80 -4.20 -12.39
C GLN A 54 6.40 -4.78 -12.25
N LYS A 55 6.34 -6.11 -12.23
CA LYS A 55 5.06 -6.81 -12.15
C LYS A 55 4.41 -6.59 -10.78
N MET A 56 3.18 -6.13 -10.81
CA MET A 56 2.37 -6.02 -9.60
C MET A 56 0.91 -6.28 -9.94
N THR A 57 0.46 -7.48 -9.68
CA THR A 57 -0.92 -7.91 -9.87
C THR A 57 -1.52 -8.23 -8.51
N GLN A 58 -2.71 -8.81 -8.50
CA GLN A 58 -3.31 -9.26 -7.24
C GLN A 58 -2.50 -10.35 -6.57
N GLU A 59 -1.61 -11.01 -7.30
CA GLU A 59 -0.72 -12.01 -6.69
C GLU A 59 0.37 -11.36 -5.84
N GLU A 60 0.92 -10.25 -6.31
CA GLU A 60 1.95 -9.52 -5.58
C GLU A 60 1.38 -8.66 -4.47
N CYS A 61 0.13 -8.22 -4.62
CA CYS A 61 -0.52 -7.30 -3.68
C CYS A 61 -1.74 -8.01 -3.11
N GLN A 62 -1.58 -8.60 -1.91
CA GLN A 62 -2.60 -9.45 -1.33
C GLN A 62 -3.18 -8.88 -0.05
N PHE A 63 -4.49 -9.01 0.09
CA PHE A 63 -5.16 -8.57 1.31
C PHE A 63 -4.61 -9.32 2.52
N CYS A 64 -4.29 -8.58 3.56
CA CYS A 64 -3.77 -9.14 4.79
C CYS A 64 -4.77 -9.07 5.93
N HIS A 65 -5.19 -7.86 6.30
CA HIS A 65 -6.12 -7.70 7.43
C HIS A 65 -6.74 -6.31 7.45
N ILE A 66 -7.76 -6.16 8.29
CA ILE A 66 -8.40 -4.86 8.59
C ILE A 66 -7.91 -4.41 9.95
N GLN A 67 -7.64 -3.12 10.09
CA GLN A 67 -7.25 -2.56 11.38
C GLN A 67 -7.71 -1.10 11.46
N GLU A 68 -7.65 -0.53 12.64
CA GLU A 68 -7.86 0.91 12.80
C GLU A 68 -6.66 1.66 12.24
N ALA A 69 -6.92 2.77 11.56
CA ALA A 69 -5.86 3.59 10.99
C ALA A 69 -5.31 4.54 12.05
N PRO A 70 -4.02 4.45 12.42
CA PRO A 70 -3.40 5.48 13.25
C PRO A 70 -3.46 6.83 12.56
N GLN A 71 -3.34 7.90 13.34
CA GLN A 71 -3.50 9.26 12.83
C GLN A 71 -2.66 9.57 11.59
N PRO A 72 -1.37 9.23 11.52
CA PRO A 72 -0.59 9.54 10.32
C PRO A 72 -1.08 8.80 9.08
N ILE A 73 -1.54 7.56 9.24
CA ILE A 73 -2.07 6.76 8.14
C ILE A 73 -3.42 7.31 7.71
N GLU A 74 -4.27 7.62 8.67
CA GLU A 74 -5.59 8.20 8.39
C GLU A 74 -5.45 9.49 7.59
N SER A 75 -4.50 10.34 7.96
CA SER A 75 -4.26 11.61 7.30
C SER A 75 -3.87 11.41 5.83
N ASP A 76 -2.99 10.45 5.55
CA ASP A 76 -2.58 10.15 4.18
C ASP A 76 -3.73 9.56 3.36
N ILE A 77 -4.51 8.67 3.96
CA ILE A 77 -5.67 8.10 3.28
C ILE A 77 -6.67 9.21 2.94
N ALA A 78 -6.91 10.12 3.87
CA ALA A 78 -7.85 11.23 3.66
C ALA A 78 -7.38 12.16 2.54
N SER A 79 -6.08 12.39 2.42
CA SER A 79 -5.56 13.37 1.46
C SER A 79 -5.30 12.77 0.07
N LYS A 80 -4.83 11.54 -0.03
CA LYS A 80 -4.48 10.98 -1.33
C LYS A 80 -5.07 9.58 -1.60
N GLY A 81 -5.79 9.02 -0.65
CA GLY A 81 -6.50 7.77 -0.84
C GLY A 81 -5.78 6.55 -0.31
N TYR A 82 -4.49 6.67 0.01
CA TYR A 82 -3.71 5.51 0.44
C TYR A 82 -2.49 5.95 1.24
N TYR A 83 -1.88 4.96 1.89
CA TYR A 83 -0.63 5.12 2.61
C TYR A 83 0.26 3.94 2.27
N ILE A 84 1.55 4.20 2.08
CA ILE A 84 2.53 3.13 1.81
C ILE A 84 3.38 2.93 3.06
N GLN A 85 3.32 1.72 3.64
CA GLN A 85 4.17 1.35 4.75
C GLN A 85 5.39 0.63 4.18
N LYS A 86 6.51 1.33 4.09
CA LYS A 86 7.74 0.75 3.55
C LYS A 86 8.33 -0.25 4.52
N MET A 87 8.76 -1.37 3.98
CA MET A 87 9.43 -2.40 4.75
C MET A 87 10.78 -2.71 4.11
N GLU A 88 11.11 -3.98 3.92
CA GLU A 88 12.42 -4.33 3.40
C GLU A 88 12.56 -4.03 1.92
N GLY A 89 13.76 -3.60 1.52
CA GLY A 89 14.11 -3.45 0.12
C GLY A 89 13.54 -2.22 -0.57
N CYS A 90 12.81 -1.36 0.14
CA CYS A 90 12.25 -0.16 -0.47
C CYS A 90 13.29 0.95 -0.56
N PRO A 91 13.32 1.71 -1.66
CA PRO A 91 14.23 2.86 -1.75
C PRO A 91 13.94 3.88 -0.66
N GLN A 92 14.99 4.53 -0.19
CA GLN A 92 14.88 5.54 0.85
C GLN A 92 14.30 6.85 0.32
#